data_5bcc50baf649ea4282b1530151441f28
#
_entry.id   5bcc50baf649ea4282b1530151441f28
#
_cell.length_a   1.000
_cell.length_b   1.000
_cell.length_c   1.000
_cell.angle_alpha   90.00
_cell.angle_beta   90.00
_cell.angle_gamma   90.00
#
_symmetry.space_group_name_H-M   'P 1'
#
loop_
_entity.id
_entity.type
_entity.pdbx_description
1 polymer ?
#
loop_
_entity_poly.entity_id
_entity_poly.type
_entity_poly.pdbx_seq_one_letter_code
_entity_poly.pdbx_strand_id
1 'polypeptide(L)'
;MKKIEVDIKPILEGTVIDFETTHWDAKKGELITAGFLSKEGIVILQRLKLPEKEFKRRAVEEIQKKRRPWYAFNKEFEEKFLPIVTDKELQQNELESAFGALLEEGLLDNYSLLSDPLFNEEICRFWDAWKSTEDMLFVSKIIRHNYCCLAKEYYLKRKRVDKLDVSKIERLPSSAQVEKRYIRKQLDLLVE
;
A
#
# COMPACT_ATOMS: atom_id res chain seq x y z
N MET A 1 9.60 0.05 -13.90
CA MET A 1 8.52 0.37 -12.95
C MET A 1 7.24 -0.26 -13.47
N LYS A 2 6.44 -0.81 -12.58
CA LYS A 2 5.07 -1.24 -12.87
C LYS A 2 4.10 -0.30 -12.17
N LYS A 3 2.96 -0.02 -12.79
CA LYS A 3 1.84 0.69 -12.20
C LYS A 3 0.64 -0.26 -12.17
N ILE A 4 0.11 -0.48 -10.98
CA ILE A 4 -1.06 -1.30 -10.75
C ILE A 4 -2.21 -0.35 -10.38
N GLU A 5 -3.34 -0.47 -11.05
CA GLU A 5 -4.54 0.30 -10.77
C GLU A 5 -5.67 -0.67 -10.42
N VAL A 6 -6.31 -0.42 -9.28
CA VAL A 6 -7.48 -1.18 -8.84
C VAL A 6 -8.67 -0.23 -8.88
N ASP A 7 -9.57 -0.48 -9.81
CA ASP A 7 -10.81 0.29 -9.95
C ASP A 7 -11.78 -0.12 -8.85
N ILE A 8 -11.77 0.66 -7.80
CA ILE A 8 -12.71 0.64 -6.69
C ILE A 8 -13.12 2.09 -6.42
N LYS A 9 -14.28 2.29 -5.84
CA LYS A 9 -14.76 3.64 -5.51
C LYS A 9 -15.00 3.75 -4.00
N PRO A 10 -13.94 3.75 -3.18
CA PRO A 10 -14.09 3.82 -1.74
C PRO A 10 -14.67 5.18 -1.35
N ILE A 11 -15.50 5.19 -0.32
CA ILE A 11 -15.97 6.43 0.28
C ILE A 11 -14.81 7.01 1.10
N LEU A 12 -14.02 7.88 0.47
CA LEU A 12 -12.80 8.42 1.06
C LEU A 12 -12.64 9.89 0.72
N GLU A 13 -12.48 10.73 1.74
CA GLU A 13 -11.98 12.09 1.58
C GLU A 13 -10.46 12.09 1.75
N GLY A 14 -9.75 12.65 0.77
CA GLY A 14 -8.29 12.65 0.74
C GLY A 14 -7.68 11.37 0.18
N THR A 15 -6.44 11.10 0.55
CA THR A 15 -5.66 9.96 0.04
C THR A 15 -4.86 9.32 1.18
N VAL A 16 -4.95 8.02 1.32
CA VAL A 16 -4.09 7.20 2.18
C VAL A 16 -2.85 6.82 1.39
N ILE A 17 -1.69 6.90 2.01
CA ILE A 17 -0.38 6.58 1.41
C ILE A 17 0.37 5.59 2.26
N ASP A 18 1.01 4.62 1.63
CA ASP A 18 1.83 3.60 2.27
C ASP A 18 3.00 3.20 1.37
N PHE A 19 4.19 3.06 1.95
CA PHE A 19 5.42 2.77 1.22
C PHE A 19 6.10 1.51 1.75
N GLU A 20 6.64 0.73 0.80
CA GLU A 20 7.51 -0.38 1.12
C GLU A 20 8.96 -0.04 0.81
N THR A 21 9.84 -0.37 1.75
CA THR A 21 11.25 -0.01 1.68
C THR A 21 12.13 -1.20 2.09
N THR A 22 13.42 -1.15 1.73
CA THR A 22 14.36 -2.19 2.13
C THR A 22 14.92 -1.99 3.55
N HIS A 23 14.68 -0.86 4.17
CA HIS A 23 15.10 -0.56 5.54
C HIS A 23 14.28 0.62 6.07
N TRP A 24 14.04 0.68 7.38
CA TRP A 24 13.31 1.78 8.03
C TRP A 24 14.06 3.12 8.04
N ASP A 25 15.40 3.09 7.94
CA ASP A 25 16.25 4.27 7.83
C ASP A 25 16.49 4.60 6.36
N ALA A 26 16.02 5.73 5.89
CA ALA A 26 16.14 6.18 4.50
C ALA A 26 17.58 6.41 4.01
N LYS A 27 18.55 6.48 4.94
CA LYS A 27 19.98 6.52 4.59
C LYS A 27 20.56 5.15 4.21
N LYS A 28 19.89 4.07 4.66
CA LYS A 28 20.32 2.68 4.45
C LYS A 28 19.38 1.92 3.55
N GLY A 29 18.13 2.38 3.44
CA GLY A 29 17.07 1.74 2.68
C GLY A 29 16.75 2.42 1.37
N GLU A 30 16.13 1.66 0.50
CA GLU A 30 15.62 2.10 -0.79
C GLU A 30 14.10 2.02 -0.81
N LEU A 31 13.44 3.00 -1.43
CA LEU A 31 12.02 2.93 -1.72
C LEU A 31 11.77 1.95 -2.87
N ILE A 32 10.93 0.94 -2.63
CA ILE A 32 10.65 -0.11 -3.62
C ILE A 32 9.18 -0.11 -4.09
N THR A 33 8.26 0.28 -3.22
CA THR A 33 6.82 0.37 -3.57
C THR A 33 6.25 1.67 -3.01
N ALA A 34 5.34 2.29 -3.75
CA ALA A 34 4.56 3.43 -3.29
C ALA A 34 3.09 3.23 -3.63
N GLY A 35 2.27 3.10 -2.60
CA GLY A 35 0.84 2.88 -2.68
C GLY A 35 0.01 4.11 -2.34
N PHE A 36 -1.10 4.31 -3.05
CA PHE A 36 -2.02 5.42 -2.88
C PHE A 36 -3.46 4.92 -2.98
N LEU A 37 -4.24 5.12 -1.94
CA LEU A 37 -5.66 4.81 -1.94
C LEU A 37 -6.47 6.11 -1.82
N SER A 38 -7.30 6.38 -2.81
CA SER A 38 -8.15 7.57 -2.90
C SER A 38 -9.55 7.18 -3.37
N LYS A 39 -10.46 8.12 -3.42
CA LYS A 39 -11.82 7.87 -3.97
C LYS A 39 -11.83 7.41 -5.43
N GLU A 40 -10.76 7.66 -6.17
CA GLU A 40 -10.59 7.22 -7.55
C GLU A 40 -10.14 5.75 -7.64
N GLY A 41 -9.75 5.15 -6.52
CA GLY A 41 -9.27 3.78 -6.43
C GLY A 41 -7.88 3.67 -5.81
N ILE A 42 -7.25 2.52 -6.01
CA ILE A 42 -5.90 2.25 -5.54
C ILE A 42 -4.93 2.30 -6.72
N VAL A 43 -3.82 2.98 -6.50
CA VAL A 43 -2.66 2.97 -7.39
C VAL A 43 -1.46 2.49 -6.61
N ILE A 44 -0.79 1.45 -7.10
CA ILE A 44 0.47 0.95 -6.54
C ILE A 44 1.54 1.07 -7.61
N LEU A 45 2.57 1.81 -7.30
CA LEU A 45 3.78 1.91 -8.11
C LEU A 45 4.81 0.94 -7.52
N GLN A 46 5.27 0.01 -8.34
CA GLN A 46 6.30 -0.94 -7.98
C GLN A 46 7.57 -0.65 -8.76
N ARG A 47 8.66 -0.37 -8.05
CA ARG A 47 9.98 -0.28 -8.65
C ARG A 47 10.40 -1.67 -9.17
N LEU A 48 11.01 -1.70 -10.30
CA LEU A 48 11.72 -2.86 -10.84
C LEU A 48 13.18 -2.45 -11.12
N LYS A 49 13.61 -2.51 -12.36
CA LYS A 49 14.97 -2.10 -12.79
C LYS A 49 15.17 -0.57 -12.87
N LEU A 50 14.17 0.22 -12.47
CA LEU A 50 14.27 1.67 -12.52
C LEU A 50 15.20 2.18 -11.39
N PRO A 51 16.10 3.14 -11.65
CA PRO A 51 16.88 3.79 -10.60
C PRO A 51 15.96 4.41 -9.53
N GLU A 52 16.37 4.32 -8.25
CA GLU A 52 15.53 4.79 -7.14
C GLU A 52 15.14 6.26 -7.27
N LYS A 53 16.09 7.12 -7.64
CA LYS A 53 15.86 8.56 -7.84
C LYS A 53 14.73 8.81 -8.85
N GLU A 54 14.72 8.08 -9.95
CA GLU A 54 13.68 8.21 -10.97
C GLU A 54 12.35 7.63 -10.46
N PHE A 55 12.38 6.54 -9.69
CA PHE A 55 11.19 5.98 -9.08
C PHE A 55 10.56 6.97 -8.08
N LYS A 56 11.36 7.57 -7.20
CA LYS A 56 10.91 8.61 -6.26
C LYS A 56 10.27 9.80 -6.98
N ARG A 57 10.88 10.27 -8.08
CA ARG A 57 10.29 11.34 -8.90
C ARG A 57 8.90 10.97 -9.41
N ARG A 58 8.72 9.76 -9.94
CA ARG A 58 7.42 9.28 -10.43
C ARG A 58 6.40 9.08 -9.32
N ALA A 59 6.82 8.65 -8.15
CA ALA A 59 5.94 8.53 -6.99
C ALA A 59 5.44 9.92 -6.54
N VAL A 60 6.30 10.93 -6.53
CA VAL A 60 5.91 12.33 -6.26
C VAL A 60 4.92 12.84 -7.31
N GLU A 61 5.18 12.60 -8.60
CA GLU A 61 4.26 12.99 -9.67
C GLU A 61 2.89 12.31 -9.55
N GLU A 62 2.86 11.06 -9.08
CA GLU A 62 1.59 10.35 -8.89
C GLU A 62 0.80 10.88 -7.70
N ILE A 63 1.46 11.11 -6.55
CA ILE A 63 0.76 11.64 -5.37
C ILE A 63 0.24 13.07 -5.59
N GLN A 64 0.97 13.90 -6.36
CA GLN A 64 0.53 15.26 -6.68
C GLN A 64 -0.79 15.31 -7.46
N LYS A 65 -1.17 14.22 -8.13
CA LYS A 65 -2.47 14.08 -8.81
C LYS A 65 -3.60 13.72 -7.83
N LYS A 66 -3.26 13.34 -6.60
CA LYS A 66 -4.21 12.86 -5.61
C LYS A 66 -4.73 14.00 -4.74
N ARG A 67 -5.98 13.86 -4.29
CA ARG A 67 -6.61 14.86 -3.43
C ARG A 67 -6.02 14.83 -2.02
N ARG A 68 -5.86 16.02 -1.48
CA ARG A 68 -5.60 16.22 -0.05
C ARG A 68 -6.90 16.09 0.77
N PRO A 69 -6.83 15.83 2.10
CA PRO A 69 -5.60 15.64 2.87
C PRO A 69 -4.94 14.29 2.58
N TRP A 70 -3.61 14.23 2.73
CA TRP A 70 -2.83 13.00 2.63
C TRP A 70 -2.64 12.41 4.02
N TYR A 71 -3.00 11.14 4.16
CA TYR A 71 -2.92 10.38 5.39
C TYR A 71 -1.84 9.34 5.28
N ALA A 72 -0.98 9.24 6.29
CA ALA A 72 0.01 8.19 6.43
C ALA A 72 -0.15 7.51 7.78
N PHE A 73 0.18 6.23 7.88
CA PHE A 73 0.19 5.56 9.17
C PHE A 73 1.26 6.18 10.07
N ASN A 74 2.51 6.26 9.60
CA ASN A 74 3.63 6.91 10.25
C ASN A 74 4.16 8.03 9.35
N LYS A 75 3.72 9.26 9.63
CA LYS A 75 4.05 10.44 8.85
C LYS A 75 5.56 10.63 8.66
N GLU A 76 6.34 10.47 9.74
CA GLU A 76 7.79 10.66 9.69
C GLU A 76 8.48 9.64 8.81
N PHE A 77 7.94 8.43 8.73
CA PHE A 77 8.50 7.38 7.89
C PHE A 77 8.35 7.73 6.40
N GLU A 78 7.14 8.05 5.95
CA GLU A 78 6.88 8.37 4.54
C GLU A 78 7.65 9.61 4.09
N GLU A 79 7.73 10.65 4.91
CA GLU A 79 8.42 11.89 4.60
C GLU A 79 9.96 11.74 4.52
N LYS A 80 10.52 10.71 5.16
CA LYS A 80 11.96 10.37 5.02
C LYS A 80 12.29 9.80 3.63
N PHE A 81 11.36 9.08 3.01
CA PHE A 81 11.60 8.41 1.74
C PHE A 81 11.21 9.24 0.51
N LEU A 82 10.19 10.09 0.63
CA LEU A 82 9.78 11.01 -0.42
C LEU A 82 9.78 12.46 0.06
N PRO A 83 10.12 13.43 -0.78
CA PRO A 83 10.05 14.86 -0.45
C PRO A 83 8.58 15.35 -0.52
N ILE A 84 7.75 14.81 0.35
CA ILE A 84 6.34 15.14 0.50
C ILE A 84 6.07 15.59 1.93
N VAL A 85 4.97 16.30 2.12
CA VAL A 85 4.44 16.65 3.45
C VAL A 85 3.05 16.06 3.56
N THR A 86 2.89 15.10 4.47
CA THR A 86 1.61 14.47 4.78
C THR A 86 0.82 15.39 5.71
N ASP A 87 -0.51 15.41 5.53
CA ASP A 87 -1.36 16.31 6.30
C ASP A 87 -1.71 15.73 7.68
N LYS A 88 -1.92 14.42 7.74
CA LYS A 88 -2.40 13.74 8.96
C LYS A 88 -1.75 12.38 9.17
N GLU A 89 -1.43 12.09 10.41
CA GLU A 89 -0.96 10.81 10.87
C GLU A 89 -2.11 9.95 11.40
N LEU A 90 -2.09 8.65 11.07
CA LEU A 90 -3.10 7.70 11.51
C LEU A 90 -2.67 6.93 12.76
N GLN A 91 -1.37 6.89 13.05
CA GLN A 91 -0.84 6.23 14.23
C GLN A 91 -1.26 6.97 15.50
N GLN A 92 -1.94 6.29 16.41
CA GLN A 92 -2.24 6.80 17.75
C GLN A 92 -1.74 5.88 18.86
N ASN A 93 -1.37 4.64 18.54
CA ASN A 93 -0.80 3.62 19.41
C ASN A 93 -0.16 2.56 18.52
N GLU A 94 0.44 1.53 19.12
CA GLU A 94 1.08 0.45 18.38
C GLU A 94 0.16 -0.17 17.31
N LEU A 95 0.71 -0.43 16.16
CA LEU A 95 0.03 -0.90 14.96
C LEU A 95 -0.84 -2.15 15.23
N GLU A 96 -0.27 -3.11 15.96
CA GLU A 96 -0.92 -4.38 16.26
C GLU A 96 -2.19 -4.22 17.10
N SER A 97 -2.18 -3.32 18.09
CA SER A 97 -3.37 -3.07 18.92
C SER A 97 -4.49 -2.38 18.13
N ALA A 98 -4.14 -1.53 17.18
CA ALA A 98 -5.11 -0.86 16.32
C ALA A 98 -5.78 -1.83 15.34
N PHE A 99 -5.03 -2.78 14.80
CA PHE A 99 -5.57 -3.80 13.89
C PHE A 99 -6.30 -4.90 14.65
N GLY A 100 -5.83 -5.30 15.83
CA GLY A 100 -6.55 -6.21 16.72
C GLY A 100 -7.96 -5.71 16.99
N ALA A 101 -8.11 -4.44 17.36
CA ALA A 101 -9.42 -3.84 17.60
C ALA A 101 -10.31 -3.83 16.34
N LEU A 102 -9.75 -3.61 15.16
CA LEU A 102 -10.50 -3.66 13.90
C LEU A 102 -10.97 -5.10 13.56
N LEU A 103 -10.17 -6.11 13.91
CA LEU A 103 -10.53 -7.52 13.77
C LEU A 103 -11.64 -7.92 14.73
N GLU A 104 -11.53 -7.57 16.01
CA GLU A 104 -12.52 -7.85 17.05
C GLU A 104 -13.87 -7.20 16.75
N GLU A 105 -13.87 -6.02 16.15
CA GLU A 105 -15.08 -5.31 15.74
C GLU A 105 -15.67 -5.82 14.42
N GLY A 106 -15.09 -6.87 13.82
CA GLY A 106 -15.55 -7.45 12.55
C GLY A 106 -15.38 -6.54 11.33
N LEU A 107 -14.56 -5.48 11.46
CA LEU A 107 -14.29 -4.49 10.42
C LEU A 107 -13.37 -4.98 9.34
N LEU A 108 -12.43 -5.79 9.75
CA LEU A 108 -11.50 -6.45 8.87
C LEU A 108 -11.99 -7.88 8.74
N ASP A 109 -12.36 -8.27 7.55
CA ASP A 109 -12.58 -9.67 7.25
C ASP A 109 -11.27 -10.41 7.57
N ASN A 110 -11.30 -11.36 8.49
CA ASN A 110 -10.17 -12.21 8.81
C ASN A 110 -9.46 -12.76 7.58
N TYR A 111 -10.21 -12.97 6.50
CA TYR A 111 -9.70 -13.47 5.24
C TYR A 111 -8.81 -12.45 4.48
N SER A 112 -9.13 -11.17 4.52
CA SER A 112 -8.36 -10.14 3.78
C SER A 112 -7.06 -9.75 4.48
N LEU A 113 -6.96 -9.89 5.81
CA LEU A 113 -5.77 -9.60 6.59
C LEU A 113 -4.85 -10.80 6.77
N LEU A 114 -5.42 -11.97 7.08
CA LEU A 114 -4.67 -13.23 7.19
C LEU A 114 -4.12 -13.70 5.84
N SER A 115 -4.60 -13.13 4.75
CA SER A 115 -4.04 -13.36 3.42
C SER A 115 -2.88 -12.43 3.07
N ASP A 116 -2.46 -11.55 3.99
CA ASP A 116 -1.24 -10.78 3.82
C ASP A 116 -0.04 -11.74 3.80
N PRO A 117 0.71 -11.81 2.69
CA PRO A 117 1.73 -12.84 2.52
C PRO A 117 3.04 -12.52 3.24
N LEU A 118 3.18 -11.30 3.79
CA LEU A 118 4.47 -10.81 4.27
C LEU A 118 4.35 -10.14 5.64
N PHE A 119 5.37 -10.35 6.46
CA PHE A 119 5.69 -9.50 7.60
C PHE A 119 6.81 -8.53 7.19
N ASN A 120 6.93 -7.38 7.86
CA ASN A 120 7.81 -6.28 7.49
C ASN A 120 9.25 -6.69 7.12
N GLU A 121 9.84 -7.65 7.83
CA GLU A 121 11.20 -8.13 7.57
C GLU A 121 11.34 -8.96 6.29
N GLU A 122 10.25 -9.49 5.76
CA GLU A 122 10.27 -10.34 4.59
C GLU A 122 10.33 -9.52 3.29
N ILE A 123 9.95 -8.25 3.32
CA ILE A 123 9.96 -7.38 2.13
C ILE A 123 11.36 -7.31 1.52
N CYS A 124 12.39 -7.11 2.35
CA CYS A 124 13.79 -7.08 1.90
C CYS A 124 14.19 -8.40 1.25
N ARG A 125 13.84 -9.53 1.87
CA ARG A 125 14.17 -10.87 1.36
C ARG A 125 13.52 -11.14 0.00
N PHE A 126 12.24 -10.74 -0.16
CA PHE A 126 11.52 -10.89 -1.42
C PHE A 126 12.07 -9.95 -2.50
N TRP A 127 12.46 -8.74 -2.12
CA TRP A 127 13.10 -7.81 -3.02
C TRP A 127 14.45 -8.32 -3.51
N ASP A 128 15.28 -8.87 -2.63
CA ASP A 128 16.58 -9.45 -2.96
C ASP A 128 16.43 -10.73 -3.80
N ALA A 129 15.44 -11.57 -3.48
CA ALA A 129 15.12 -12.73 -4.28
C ALA A 129 14.70 -12.34 -5.71
N TRP A 130 13.86 -11.30 -5.85
CA TRP A 130 13.51 -10.78 -7.18
C TRP A 130 14.73 -10.23 -7.93
N LYS A 131 15.59 -9.46 -7.28
CA LYS A 131 16.82 -8.95 -7.93
C LYS A 131 17.71 -10.06 -8.47
N SER A 132 17.74 -11.19 -7.77
CA SER A 132 18.56 -12.34 -8.13
C SER A 132 17.97 -13.22 -9.21
N THR A 133 16.65 -13.37 -9.25
CA THR A 133 15.95 -14.36 -10.10
C THR A 133 15.10 -13.72 -11.19
N GLU A 134 14.75 -12.45 -11.04
CA GLU A 134 13.74 -11.72 -11.84
C GLU A 134 12.33 -12.36 -11.79
N ASP A 135 12.09 -13.30 -10.86
CA ASP A 135 10.78 -13.92 -10.71
C ASP A 135 9.75 -12.96 -10.15
N MET A 136 8.75 -12.66 -10.96
CA MET A 136 7.67 -11.73 -10.62
C MET A 136 6.77 -12.19 -9.46
N LEU A 137 6.85 -13.46 -9.06
CA LEU A 137 6.14 -13.97 -7.90
C LEU A 137 6.53 -13.21 -6.62
N PHE A 138 7.82 -12.91 -6.45
CA PHE A 138 8.32 -12.15 -5.31
C PHE A 138 7.77 -10.73 -5.29
N VAL A 139 7.76 -10.07 -6.44
CA VAL A 139 7.20 -8.72 -6.60
C VAL A 139 5.69 -8.71 -6.35
N SER A 140 4.97 -9.73 -6.83
CA SER A 140 3.51 -9.80 -6.63
C SER A 140 3.14 -9.88 -5.15
N LYS A 141 3.96 -10.54 -4.32
CA LYS A 141 3.77 -10.60 -2.86
C LYS A 141 3.99 -9.25 -2.19
N ILE A 142 5.01 -8.49 -2.62
CA ILE A 142 5.26 -7.13 -2.11
C ILE A 142 4.09 -6.20 -2.47
N ILE A 143 3.60 -6.25 -3.71
CA ILE A 143 2.43 -5.47 -4.15
C ILE A 143 1.20 -5.82 -3.31
N ARG A 144 0.98 -7.10 -3.06
CA ARG A 144 -0.14 -7.58 -2.26
C ARG A 144 -0.06 -7.12 -0.81
N HIS A 145 1.15 -7.13 -0.22
CA HIS A 145 1.38 -6.60 1.11
C HIS A 145 1.03 -5.11 1.19
N ASN A 146 1.56 -4.29 0.28
CA ASN A 146 1.26 -2.86 0.22
C ASN A 146 -0.26 -2.60 0.07
N TYR A 147 -0.94 -3.41 -0.74
CA TYR A 147 -2.41 -3.34 -0.82
C TYR A 147 -3.07 -3.61 0.54
N CYS A 148 -2.61 -4.63 1.27
CA CYS A 148 -3.13 -4.94 2.61
C CYS A 148 -2.90 -3.79 3.59
N CYS A 149 -1.73 -3.17 3.57
CA CYS A 149 -1.42 -2.00 4.40
C CYS A 149 -2.35 -0.82 4.08
N LEU A 150 -2.50 -0.47 2.82
CA LEU A 150 -3.45 0.57 2.39
C LEU A 150 -4.89 0.29 2.83
N ALA A 151 -5.33 -0.98 2.75
CA ALA A 151 -6.66 -1.37 3.20
C ALA A 151 -6.81 -1.21 4.72
N LYS A 152 -5.82 -1.65 5.51
CA LYS A 152 -5.79 -1.48 6.96
C LYS A 152 -5.88 -0.01 7.34
N GLU A 153 -5.07 0.83 6.73
CA GLU A 153 -5.04 2.27 6.98
C GLU A 153 -6.33 2.97 6.57
N TYR A 154 -6.95 2.55 5.48
CA TYR A 154 -8.27 3.03 5.07
C TYR A 154 -9.31 2.79 6.17
N TYR A 155 -9.37 1.58 6.73
CA TYR A 155 -10.31 1.27 7.81
C TYR A 155 -10.00 2.07 9.08
N LEU A 156 -8.72 2.23 9.43
CA LEU A 156 -8.30 3.07 10.56
C LEU A 156 -8.76 4.52 10.37
N LYS A 157 -8.54 5.08 9.18
CA LYS A 157 -9.00 6.43 8.86
C LYS A 157 -10.52 6.56 9.02
N ARG A 158 -11.27 5.63 8.45
CA ARG A 158 -12.74 5.64 8.52
C ARG A 158 -13.25 5.57 9.95
N LYS A 159 -12.63 4.75 10.79
CA LYS A 159 -13.00 4.64 12.20
C LYS A 159 -12.63 5.87 13.01
N ARG A 160 -11.43 6.40 12.84
CA ARG A 160 -10.87 7.42 13.73
C ARG A 160 -11.15 8.85 13.29
N VAL A 161 -11.06 9.12 11.99
CA VAL A 161 -11.17 10.47 11.44
C VAL A 161 -12.60 10.79 11.06
N ASP A 162 -13.26 9.90 10.35
CA ASP A 162 -14.60 10.14 9.82
C ASP A 162 -15.70 9.78 10.82
N LYS A 163 -15.38 9.10 11.93
CA LYS A 163 -16.32 8.67 13.00
C LYS A 163 -17.58 7.98 12.46
N LEU A 164 -17.43 7.24 11.36
CA LEU A 164 -18.55 6.56 10.74
C LEU A 164 -18.87 5.25 11.42
N ASP A 165 -20.16 4.91 11.39
CA ASP A 165 -20.63 3.58 11.74
C ASP A 165 -19.98 2.56 10.81
N VAL A 166 -19.19 1.71 11.39
CA VAL A 166 -18.35 0.76 10.70
C VAL A 166 -19.13 -0.29 9.93
N SER A 167 -20.34 -0.63 10.37
CA SER A 167 -21.22 -1.56 9.67
C SER A 167 -21.61 -1.09 8.25
N LYS A 168 -21.38 0.19 7.96
CA LYS A 168 -21.68 0.84 6.67
C LYS A 168 -20.45 1.07 5.79
N ILE A 169 -19.26 0.60 6.21
CA ILE A 169 -18.06 0.77 5.40
C ILE A 169 -18.06 -0.27 4.27
N GLU A 170 -17.92 0.21 3.04
CA GLU A 170 -17.74 -0.64 1.87
C GLU A 170 -16.48 -1.50 2.01
N ARG A 171 -16.62 -2.81 1.82
CA ARG A 171 -15.49 -3.73 1.91
C ARG A 171 -14.63 -3.63 0.67
N LEU A 172 -13.34 -3.41 0.88
CA LEU A 172 -12.37 -3.45 -0.21
C LEU A 172 -12.18 -4.88 -0.73
N PRO A 173 -11.85 -5.07 -2.02
CA PRO A 173 -11.54 -6.37 -2.57
C PRO A 173 -10.46 -7.10 -1.78
N SER A 174 -10.49 -8.42 -1.72
CA SER A 174 -9.42 -9.18 -1.08
C SER A 174 -8.09 -9.03 -1.83
N SER A 175 -6.98 -9.14 -1.11
CA SER A 175 -5.64 -9.09 -1.72
C SER A 175 -5.45 -10.17 -2.79
N ALA A 176 -6.06 -11.35 -2.62
CA ALA A 176 -6.04 -12.41 -3.62
C ALA A 176 -6.75 -12.04 -4.93
N GLN A 177 -7.82 -11.22 -4.87
CA GLN A 177 -8.47 -10.71 -6.08
C GLN A 177 -7.59 -9.70 -6.82
N VAL A 178 -6.85 -8.86 -6.09
CA VAL A 178 -5.90 -7.90 -6.66
C VAL A 178 -4.74 -8.64 -7.34
N GLU A 179 -4.20 -9.66 -6.70
CA GLU A 179 -3.13 -10.49 -7.25
C GLU A 179 -3.57 -11.21 -8.54
N LYS A 180 -4.76 -11.82 -8.55
CA LYS A 180 -5.31 -12.47 -9.75
C LYS A 180 -5.47 -11.51 -10.92
N ARG A 181 -5.93 -10.28 -10.67
CA ARG A 181 -6.06 -9.24 -11.71
C ARG A 181 -4.69 -8.82 -12.24
N TYR A 182 -3.71 -8.70 -11.37
CA TYR A 182 -2.34 -8.35 -11.73
C TYR A 182 -1.68 -9.43 -12.59
N ILE A 183 -1.75 -10.70 -12.18
CA ILE A 183 -1.22 -11.85 -12.92
C ILE A 183 -1.90 -11.97 -14.29
N ARG A 184 -3.22 -11.82 -14.35
CA ARG A 184 -3.96 -11.88 -15.63
C ARG A 184 -3.51 -10.79 -16.60
N LYS A 185 -3.37 -9.55 -16.14
CA LYS A 185 -2.83 -8.44 -16.94
C LYS A 185 -1.39 -8.69 -17.43
N GLN A 186 -0.58 -9.43 -16.67
CA GLN A 186 0.78 -9.79 -17.11
C GLN A 186 0.79 -10.88 -18.17
N LEU A 187 -0.10 -11.86 -18.06
CA LEU A 187 -0.25 -12.91 -19.08
C LEU A 187 -0.78 -12.34 -20.40
N ASP A 188 -1.74 -11.40 -20.34
CA ASP A 188 -2.26 -10.73 -21.53
C ASP A 188 -1.17 -9.91 -22.27
N LEU A 189 -0.18 -9.36 -21.55
CA LEU A 189 0.97 -8.63 -22.12
C LEU A 189 2.08 -9.53 -22.67
N LEU A 190 2.05 -10.84 -22.38
CA LEU A 190 3.01 -11.81 -22.91
C LEU A 190 2.49 -12.53 -24.17
N VAL A 191 1.23 -12.30 -24.52
CA VAL A 191 0.56 -12.90 -25.68
C VAL A 191 0.49 -11.92 -26.86
N GLU A 192 0.79 -10.65 -26.66
CA GLU A 192 1.01 -9.63 -27.69
C GLU A 192 2.50 -9.52 -28.05
#